data_808da631ad0154094f562f5a48f6e6b8
#
_entry.id   808da631ad0154094f562f5a48f6e6b8
#
_cell.length_a   1.000
_cell.length_b   1.000
_cell.length_c   1.000
_cell.angle_alpha   90.00
_cell.angle_beta   90.00
_cell.angle_gamma   90.00
#
_symmetry.space_group_name_H-M   'P 1'
#
loop_
_entity.id
_entity.type
_entity.pdbx_description
1 polymer ?
#
loop_
_entity_poly.entity_id
_entity_poly.type
_entity_poly.pdbx_seq_one_letter_code
_entity_poly.pdbx_strand_id
1 'polypeptide(L)'
;MLAGIVPLHGQSSPIATDRPAITNSSVVVPSGSLQVENGLQTTTALGARTFDGPESLVVFGLTDATELRFTVPDYIHTAPGSGFGDLALGVKQQIGHTPSGFDVSLIVFLSFPTGATATSSHGYDPGLQLPWSQKVSENWTAAGMLSLYWLTQSGARNLTGESTFLFDRQLTGSWDAFVEYAGDFPERGGPRHLLHVGTAYKLGPNQQLDLHVGAGLSRAAVDHFIGVGYSFRFQARGK
;
A
#
# COMPACT_ATOMS: atom_id res chain seq x y z
N MET A 1 -16.18 -24.85 44.45
CA MET A 1 -16.67 -24.29 43.19
C MET A 1 -15.46 -23.73 42.43
N LEU A 2 -14.95 -24.48 41.44
CA LEU A 2 -13.86 -24.05 40.58
C LEU A 2 -14.49 -23.33 39.38
N ALA A 3 -14.33 -22.01 39.34
CA ALA A 3 -14.72 -21.23 38.18
C ALA A 3 -13.73 -21.53 37.05
N GLY A 4 -14.19 -22.22 36.02
CA GLY A 4 -13.45 -22.47 34.81
C GLY A 4 -13.18 -21.13 34.08
N ILE A 5 -11.92 -20.79 33.96
CA ILE A 5 -11.46 -19.71 33.07
C ILE A 5 -11.65 -20.21 31.64
N VAL A 6 -12.71 -19.75 30.98
CA VAL A 6 -12.85 -19.93 29.54
C VAL A 6 -11.78 -19.03 28.90
N PRO A 7 -10.83 -19.56 28.10
CA PRO A 7 -9.90 -18.71 27.39
C PRO A 7 -10.70 -17.87 26.39
N LEU A 8 -10.68 -16.55 26.55
CA LEU A 8 -11.10 -15.65 25.50
C LEU A 8 -10.23 -15.96 24.28
N HIS A 9 -10.84 -16.56 23.27
CA HIS A 9 -10.24 -16.62 21.94
C HIS A 9 -10.02 -15.18 21.50
N GLY A 10 -8.78 -14.76 21.45
CA GLY A 10 -8.41 -13.42 21.01
C GLY A 10 -9.05 -13.17 19.63
N GLN A 11 -9.99 -12.23 19.57
CA GLN A 11 -10.46 -11.73 18.30
C GLN A 11 -9.25 -11.06 17.66
N SER A 12 -8.80 -11.62 16.55
CA SER A 12 -7.77 -10.98 15.74
C SER A 12 -8.25 -9.60 15.32
N SER A 13 -7.36 -8.61 15.40
CA SER A 13 -7.64 -7.25 14.88
C SER A 13 -8.22 -7.33 13.46
N PRO A 14 -9.18 -6.48 13.10
CA PRO A 14 -9.68 -6.41 11.73
C PRO A 14 -8.53 -6.26 10.74
N ILE A 15 -8.74 -6.72 9.51
CA ILE A 15 -7.75 -6.58 8.44
C ILE A 15 -7.35 -5.11 8.30
N ALA A 16 -6.04 -4.86 8.27
CA ALA A 16 -5.43 -3.58 7.91
C ALA A 16 -4.62 -3.82 6.63
N THR A 17 -4.90 -3.03 5.61
CA THR A 17 -4.33 -3.16 4.26
C THR A 17 -3.53 -1.92 3.91
N ASP A 18 -2.60 -2.06 2.96
CA ASP A 18 -1.97 -0.90 2.33
C ASP A 18 -2.94 -0.25 1.33
N ARG A 19 -3.76 -1.08 0.66
CA ARG A 19 -4.82 -0.59 -0.25
C ARG A 19 -5.99 0.04 0.52
N PRO A 20 -6.70 1.01 -0.11
CA PRO A 20 -6.46 1.57 -1.44
C PRO A 20 -5.57 2.82 -1.46
N ALA A 21 -5.03 3.28 -0.31
CA ALA A 21 -4.22 4.49 -0.21
C ALA A 21 -2.84 4.33 -0.90
N ILE A 22 -2.19 5.45 -1.24
CA ILE A 22 -0.79 5.50 -1.62
C ILE A 22 0.08 5.33 -0.36
N THR A 23 -0.39 5.90 0.77
CA THR A 23 0.20 5.70 2.09
C THR A 23 0.03 4.25 2.53
N ASN A 24 1.14 3.54 2.70
CA ASN A 24 1.11 2.19 3.27
C ASN A 24 0.69 2.21 4.74
N SER A 25 0.07 1.12 5.20
CA SER A 25 -0.24 0.88 6.61
C SER A 25 1.02 0.95 7.47
N SER A 26 0.95 1.61 8.61
CA SER A 26 2.04 1.69 9.60
C SER A 26 2.11 0.49 10.55
N VAL A 27 1.12 -0.42 10.48
CA VAL A 27 1.09 -1.64 11.29
C VAL A 27 1.44 -2.86 10.45
N VAL A 28 1.93 -3.90 11.09
CA VAL A 28 2.27 -5.18 10.45
C VAL A 28 1.09 -6.16 10.50
N VAL A 29 1.07 -7.09 9.56
CA VAL A 29 0.12 -8.20 9.56
C VAL A 29 0.42 -9.13 10.74
N PRO A 30 -0.58 -9.63 11.49
CA PRO A 30 -0.37 -10.49 12.65
C PRO A 30 0.52 -11.68 12.36
N SER A 31 1.38 -12.03 13.32
CA SER A 31 2.31 -13.17 13.23
C SER A 31 1.61 -14.46 12.78
N GLY A 32 2.21 -15.17 11.83
CA GLY A 32 1.67 -16.41 11.25
C GLY A 32 0.50 -16.20 10.28
N SER A 33 0.10 -14.98 9.99
CA SER A 33 -0.96 -14.68 9.02
C SER A 33 -0.38 -14.47 7.62
N LEU A 34 -1.13 -14.86 6.61
CA LEU A 34 -0.90 -14.55 5.20
C LEU A 34 -2.00 -13.61 4.72
N GLN A 35 -1.64 -12.43 4.25
CA GLN A 35 -2.55 -11.45 3.67
C GLN A 35 -2.24 -11.27 2.19
N VAL A 36 -3.28 -11.18 1.38
CA VAL A 36 -3.18 -10.91 -0.05
C VAL A 36 -4.07 -9.72 -0.37
N GLU A 37 -3.48 -8.73 -1.00
CA GLU A 37 -4.16 -7.52 -1.47
C GLU A 37 -4.09 -7.51 -2.99
N ASN A 38 -5.23 -7.28 -3.66
CA ASN A 38 -5.30 -7.26 -5.11
C ASN A 38 -6.07 -6.03 -5.56
N GLY A 39 -5.70 -5.50 -6.72
CA GLY A 39 -6.38 -4.35 -7.30
C GLY A 39 -6.35 -4.36 -8.82
N LEU A 40 -7.25 -3.58 -9.38
CA LEU A 40 -7.28 -3.24 -10.79
C LEU A 40 -7.33 -1.72 -10.88
N GLN A 41 -6.47 -1.13 -11.68
CA GLN A 41 -6.41 0.32 -11.85
C GLN A 41 -6.40 0.70 -13.33
N THR A 42 -7.04 1.79 -13.64
CA THR A 42 -6.87 2.48 -14.92
C THR A 42 -6.38 3.90 -14.66
N THR A 43 -5.28 4.25 -15.30
CA THR A 43 -4.65 5.56 -15.21
C THR A 43 -4.70 6.25 -16.57
N THR A 44 -5.03 7.54 -16.59
CA THR A 44 -4.94 8.40 -17.78
C THR A 44 -3.83 9.43 -17.57
N ALA A 45 -2.92 9.55 -18.52
CA ALA A 45 -1.86 10.54 -18.52
C ALA A 45 -1.63 11.07 -19.93
N LEU A 46 -1.73 12.38 -20.12
CA LEU A 46 -1.59 13.04 -21.43
C LEU A 46 -2.46 12.41 -22.53
N GLY A 47 -3.68 11.98 -22.15
CA GLY A 47 -4.64 11.32 -23.04
C GLY A 47 -4.37 9.83 -23.32
N ALA A 48 -3.23 9.28 -22.90
CA ALA A 48 -2.95 7.85 -22.96
C ALA A 48 -3.55 7.13 -21.75
N ARG A 49 -4.04 5.90 -21.94
CA ARG A 49 -4.57 5.05 -20.88
C ARG A 49 -3.64 3.89 -20.62
N THR A 50 -3.42 3.62 -19.35
CA THR A 50 -2.75 2.41 -18.85
C THR A 50 -3.73 1.65 -17.98
N PHE A 51 -3.87 0.36 -18.21
CA PHE A 51 -4.54 -0.58 -17.31
C PHE A 51 -3.47 -1.36 -16.56
N ASP A 52 -3.68 -1.54 -15.26
CA ASP A 52 -2.77 -2.21 -14.36
C ASP A 52 -3.54 -3.20 -13.47
N GLY A 53 -3.02 -4.39 -13.33
CA GLY A 53 -3.62 -5.42 -12.50
C GLY A 53 -2.98 -6.80 -12.64
N PRO A 54 -3.13 -7.64 -11.59
CA PRO A 54 -3.98 -7.48 -10.42
C PRO A 54 -3.37 -6.69 -9.24
N GLU A 55 -2.31 -5.90 -9.39
CA GLU A 55 -1.65 -5.11 -8.31
C GLU A 55 -1.48 -5.92 -7.01
N SER A 56 -0.98 -7.14 -7.14
CA SER A 56 -0.98 -8.09 -6.03
C SER A 56 0.19 -7.88 -5.08
N LEU A 57 -0.14 -7.67 -3.82
CA LEU A 57 0.80 -7.68 -2.71
C LEU A 57 0.49 -8.88 -1.78
N VAL A 58 1.48 -9.76 -1.60
CA VAL A 58 1.40 -10.88 -0.66
C VAL A 58 2.25 -10.54 0.56
N VAL A 59 1.65 -10.58 1.74
CA VAL A 59 2.29 -10.23 3.01
C VAL A 59 2.21 -11.41 3.96
N PHE A 60 3.34 -11.73 4.58
CA PHE A 60 3.42 -12.76 5.62
C PHE A 60 3.90 -12.14 6.93
N GLY A 61 3.08 -12.22 7.98
CA GLY A 61 3.44 -11.81 9.34
C GLY A 61 4.48 -12.77 9.95
N LEU A 62 5.73 -12.36 10.00
CA LEU A 62 6.84 -13.17 10.51
C LEU A 62 6.89 -13.13 12.04
N THR A 63 6.72 -11.95 12.62
CA THR A 63 6.63 -11.71 14.07
C THR A 63 5.55 -10.67 14.34
N ASP A 64 5.33 -10.32 15.61
CA ASP A 64 4.38 -9.26 15.98
C ASP A 64 4.85 -7.83 15.58
N ALA A 65 6.06 -7.70 15.05
CA ALA A 65 6.63 -6.42 14.62
C ALA A 65 7.27 -6.48 13.23
N THR A 66 7.27 -7.64 12.56
CA THR A 66 7.95 -7.84 11.26
C THR A 66 7.08 -8.59 10.29
N GLU A 67 6.97 -8.09 9.07
CA GLU A 67 6.33 -8.82 7.96
C GLU A 67 7.23 -8.89 6.73
N LEU A 68 7.10 -9.97 5.99
CA LEU A 68 7.69 -10.15 4.67
C LEU A 68 6.68 -9.71 3.61
N ARG A 69 7.15 -9.05 2.56
CA ARG A 69 6.35 -8.44 1.51
C ARG A 69 6.82 -8.95 0.15
N PHE A 70 5.88 -9.35 -0.66
CA PHE A 70 6.12 -9.84 -2.01
C PHE A 70 5.15 -9.16 -2.96
N THR A 71 5.65 -8.23 -3.79
CA THR A 71 4.86 -7.61 -4.85
C THR A 71 4.93 -8.52 -6.07
N VAL A 72 3.81 -9.11 -6.42
CA VAL A 72 3.68 -9.97 -7.61
C VAL A 72 3.67 -9.08 -8.85
N PRO A 73 4.35 -9.44 -9.93
CA PRO A 73 4.33 -8.67 -11.16
C PRO A 73 2.91 -8.46 -11.70
N ASP A 74 2.50 -7.23 -11.88
CA ASP A 74 1.23 -6.86 -12.47
C ASP A 74 1.28 -6.97 -13.99
N TYR A 75 0.16 -7.25 -14.63
CA TYR A 75 0.04 -7.08 -16.07
C TYR A 75 -0.32 -5.63 -16.38
N ILE A 76 0.59 -4.96 -17.05
CA ILE A 76 0.47 -3.56 -17.45
C ILE A 76 0.12 -3.52 -18.93
N HIS A 77 -1.04 -2.93 -19.26
CA HIS A 77 -1.47 -2.74 -20.63
C HIS A 77 -1.46 -1.24 -20.97
N THR A 78 -0.56 -0.87 -21.85
CA THR A 78 -0.44 0.51 -22.34
C THR A 78 0.04 0.51 -23.81
N ALA A 79 -0.26 1.56 -24.56
CA ALA A 79 0.34 1.78 -25.88
C ALA A 79 1.72 2.46 -25.68
N PRO A 80 2.82 2.01 -26.32
CA PRO A 80 2.86 1.02 -27.42
C PRO A 80 3.16 -0.42 -26.98
N GLY A 81 3.26 -0.75 -25.70
CA GLY A 81 3.64 -2.09 -25.26
C GLY A 81 2.90 -2.55 -24.01
N SER A 82 2.82 -3.86 -23.83
CA SER A 82 2.18 -4.48 -22.67
C SER A 82 3.04 -5.64 -22.17
N GLY A 83 2.90 -5.99 -20.91
CA GLY A 83 3.61 -7.11 -20.32
C GLY A 83 3.48 -7.13 -18.81
N PHE A 84 4.10 -8.13 -18.21
CA PHE A 84 4.23 -8.16 -16.76
C PHE A 84 5.32 -7.19 -16.30
N GLY A 85 5.08 -6.50 -15.20
CA GLY A 85 6.02 -5.63 -14.51
C GLY A 85 7.10 -6.39 -13.74
N ASP A 86 7.86 -5.68 -12.97
CA ASP A 86 8.95 -6.23 -12.15
C ASP A 86 8.41 -6.79 -10.82
N LEU A 87 9.00 -7.87 -10.36
CA LEU A 87 8.81 -8.42 -9.03
C LEU A 87 9.52 -7.56 -7.99
N ALA A 88 8.94 -7.37 -6.80
CA ALA A 88 9.67 -6.80 -5.67
C ALA A 88 9.56 -7.64 -4.40
N LEU A 89 10.63 -7.63 -3.61
CA LEU A 89 10.68 -8.25 -2.28
C LEU A 89 11.00 -7.19 -1.24
N GLY A 90 10.34 -7.25 -0.09
CA GLY A 90 10.53 -6.29 0.98
C GLY A 90 10.29 -6.86 2.37
N VAL A 91 10.66 -6.06 3.33
CA VAL A 91 10.41 -6.29 4.76
C VAL A 91 9.84 -5.01 5.34
N LYS A 92 8.76 -5.12 6.12
CA LYS A 92 8.28 -4.05 6.99
C LYS A 92 8.60 -4.41 8.43
N GLN A 93 9.21 -3.46 9.14
CA GLN A 93 9.50 -3.53 10.56
C GLN A 93 8.73 -2.41 11.27
N GLN A 94 7.83 -2.76 12.18
CA GLN A 94 7.23 -1.76 13.08
C GLN A 94 8.28 -1.34 14.10
N ILE A 95 8.60 -0.04 14.12
CA ILE A 95 9.68 0.54 14.93
C ILE A 95 9.17 1.42 16.06
N GLY A 96 7.91 1.81 16.02
CA GLY A 96 7.25 2.58 17.07
C GLY A 96 5.78 2.25 17.20
N HIS A 97 5.34 2.13 18.45
CA HIS A 97 3.93 2.01 18.83
C HIS A 97 3.74 2.66 20.19
N THR A 98 2.72 3.48 20.34
CA THR A 98 2.39 4.13 21.61
C THR A 98 0.95 3.83 22.04
N PRO A 99 0.67 3.81 23.36
CA PRO A 99 -0.71 3.66 23.85
C PRO A 99 -1.68 4.75 23.36
N SER A 100 -1.17 5.91 22.94
CA SER A 100 -1.96 7.01 22.36
C SER A 100 -2.37 6.75 20.91
N GLY A 101 -1.98 5.60 20.31
CA GLY A 101 -2.33 5.23 18.94
C GLY A 101 -1.43 5.87 17.88
N PHE A 102 -0.16 6.16 18.20
CA PHE A 102 0.86 6.49 17.22
C PHE A 102 1.61 5.23 16.83
N ASP A 103 1.66 4.96 15.54
CA ASP A 103 2.38 3.84 14.93
C ASP A 103 3.33 4.34 13.86
N VAL A 104 4.51 3.74 13.76
CA VAL A 104 5.48 4.00 12.71
C VAL A 104 6.23 2.73 12.35
N SER A 105 6.42 2.53 11.05
CA SER A 105 7.16 1.39 10.50
C SER A 105 8.21 1.83 9.50
N LEU A 106 9.18 0.96 9.27
CA LEU A 106 10.17 1.08 8.22
C LEU A 106 9.93 -0.06 7.21
N ILE A 107 9.80 0.28 5.94
CA ILE A 107 9.76 -0.67 4.83
C ILE A 107 11.02 -0.50 4.00
N VAL A 108 11.71 -1.61 3.77
CA VAL A 108 12.83 -1.69 2.83
C VAL A 108 12.46 -2.72 1.78
N PHE A 109 12.65 -2.40 0.50
CA PHE A 109 12.36 -3.33 -0.57
C PHE A 109 13.35 -3.19 -1.73
N LEU A 110 13.39 -4.21 -2.58
CA LEU A 110 14.14 -4.25 -3.81
C LEU A 110 13.25 -4.77 -4.93
N SER A 111 13.12 -4.01 -6.01
CA SER A 111 12.52 -4.46 -7.26
C SER A 111 13.59 -5.10 -8.14
N PHE A 112 13.23 -6.20 -8.80
CA PHE A 112 14.11 -7.02 -9.64
C PHE A 112 13.66 -6.88 -11.10
N PRO A 113 14.57 -6.74 -12.07
CA PRO A 113 14.22 -6.54 -13.49
C PRO A 113 13.75 -7.88 -14.13
N THR A 114 12.61 -8.39 -13.68
CA THR A 114 12.02 -9.67 -14.11
C THR A 114 10.90 -9.49 -15.12
N GLY A 115 10.45 -8.27 -15.35
CA GLY A 115 9.33 -7.94 -16.20
C GLY A 115 9.63 -8.05 -17.69
N ALA A 116 8.60 -7.84 -18.49
CA ALA A 116 8.71 -7.79 -19.94
C ALA A 116 9.49 -6.55 -20.39
N THR A 117 10.10 -6.62 -21.58
CA THR A 117 10.92 -5.51 -22.13
C THR A 117 10.18 -4.16 -22.15
N ALA A 118 8.86 -4.17 -22.34
CA ALA A 118 8.07 -2.94 -22.42
C ALA A 118 7.69 -2.34 -21.05
N THR A 119 7.78 -3.12 -19.97
CA THR A 119 7.22 -2.77 -18.66
C THR A 119 8.23 -2.90 -17.50
N SER A 120 9.38 -3.51 -17.73
CA SER A 120 10.47 -3.59 -16.75
C SER A 120 11.27 -2.29 -16.67
N SER A 121 11.75 -1.96 -15.49
CA SER A 121 12.73 -0.89 -15.29
C SER A 121 14.12 -1.23 -15.85
N HIS A 122 14.40 -2.52 -16.09
CA HIS A 122 15.69 -3.09 -16.47
C HIS A 122 16.81 -2.86 -15.44
N GLY A 123 16.45 -2.58 -14.18
CA GLY A 123 17.40 -2.35 -13.10
C GLY A 123 16.93 -2.90 -11.77
N TYR A 124 17.85 -3.03 -10.82
CA TYR A 124 17.53 -3.35 -9.44
C TYR A 124 17.18 -2.03 -8.74
N ASP A 125 15.92 -1.82 -8.40
CA ASP A 125 15.42 -0.55 -7.86
C ASP A 125 15.11 -0.69 -6.36
N PRO A 126 16.03 -0.27 -5.48
CA PRO A 126 15.76 -0.25 -4.05
C PRO A 126 14.85 0.90 -3.65
N GLY A 127 14.06 0.66 -2.61
CA GLY A 127 13.21 1.66 -1.99
C GLY A 127 13.18 1.58 -0.48
N LEU A 128 12.92 2.72 0.12
CA LEU A 128 12.78 2.92 1.55
C LEU A 128 11.51 3.71 1.80
N GLN A 129 10.67 3.27 2.74
CA GLN A 129 9.43 3.94 3.10
C GLN A 129 9.26 3.98 4.61
N LEU A 130 8.74 5.07 5.12
CA LEU A 130 8.49 5.32 6.54
C LEU A 130 7.02 5.71 6.74
N PRO A 131 6.09 4.74 6.69
CA PRO A 131 4.69 5.00 6.99
C PRO A 131 4.49 5.23 8.49
N TRP A 132 3.64 6.18 8.80
CA TRP A 132 3.21 6.50 10.16
C TRP A 132 1.70 6.75 10.21
N SER A 133 1.09 6.51 11.37
CA SER A 133 -0.29 6.87 11.64
C SER A 133 -0.48 7.35 13.08
N GLN A 134 -1.48 8.20 13.30
CA GLN A 134 -1.90 8.69 14.60
C GLN A 134 -3.42 8.68 14.68
N LYS A 135 -3.95 7.99 15.66
CA LYS A 135 -5.37 8.09 16.01
C LYS A 135 -5.64 9.48 16.61
N VAL A 136 -6.41 10.30 15.90
CA VAL A 136 -6.72 11.68 16.31
C VAL A 136 -7.98 11.72 17.19
N SER A 137 -8.96 10.86 16.90
CA SER A 137 -10.18 10.68 17.70
C SER A 137 -10.72 9.26 17.54
N GLU A 138 -11.88 8.95 18.09
CA GLU A 138 -12.49 7.61 17.95
C GLU A 138 -12.67 7.18 16.50
N ASN A 139 -13.01 8.12 15.61
CA ASN A 139 -13.36 7.86 14.22
C ASN A 139 -12.41 8.52 13.22
N TRP A 140 -11.34 9.17 13.66
CA TRP A 140 -10.40 9.85 12.78
C TRP A 140 -8.96 9.39 13.01
N THR A 141 -8.28 9.09 11.93
CA THR A 141 -6.85 8.78 11.89
C THR A 141 -6.17 9.74 10.91
N ALA A 142 -5.05 10.31 11.34
CA ALA A 142 -4.10 10.97 10.44
C ALA A 142 -2.98 9.97 10.13
N ALA A 143 -2.56 9.90 8.89
CA ALA A 143 -1.46 9.03 8.47
C ALA A 143 -0.63 9.72 7.38
N GLY A 144 0.53 9.17 7.11
CA GLY A 144 1.39 9.66 6.04
C GLY A 144 2.59 8.76 5.85
N MET A 145 3.37 9.04 4.83
CA MET A 145 4.56 8.27 4.50
C MET A 145 5.62 9.18 3.89
N LEU A 146 6.87 8.92 4.26
CA LEU A 146 8.04 9.47 3.57
C LEU A 146 8.74 8.33 2.86
N SER A 147 9.08 8.51 1.59
CA SER A 147 9.70 7.46 0.79
C SER A 147 10.89 7.99 0.00
N LEU A 148 11.85 7.10 -0.25
CA LEU A 148 12.95 7.31 -1.16
C LEU A 148 13.05 6.11 -2.11
N TYR A 149 13.08 6.37 -3.41
CA TYR A 149 13.19 5.38 -4.45
C TYR A 149 14.39 5.68 -5.35
N TRP A 150 15.23 4.69 -5.59
CA TRP A 150 16.33 4.76 -6.56
C TRP A 150 15.91 4.03 -7.83
N LEU A 151 15.12 4.70 -8.65
CA LEU A 151 14.49 4.13 -9.83
C LEU A 151 15.43 4.10 -11.03
N THR A 152 15.37 3.05 -11.83
CA THR A 152 16.01 2.99 -13.13
C THR A 152 15.03 3.48 -14.19
N GLN A 153 15.36 4.58 -14.85
CA GLN A 153 14.56 5.19 -15.91
C GLN A 153 15.43 5.46 -17.13
N SER A 154 15.06 4.87 -18.27
CA SER A 154 15.83 5.01 -19.53
C SER A 154 17.33 4.68 -19.34
N GLY A 155 17.64 3.67 -18.55
CA GLY A 155 19.01 3.21 -18.28
C GLY A 155 19.82 4.07 -17.31
N ALA A 156 19.23 5.10 -16.70
CA ALA A 156 19.86 5.97 -15.71
C ALA A 156 19.15 5.92 -14.35
N ARG A 157 19.90 6.11 -13.28
CA ARG A 157 19.34 6.25 -11.93
C ARG A 157 18.64 7.60 -11.77
N ASN A 158 17.46 7.56 -11.15
CA ASN A 158 16.68 8.74 -10.79
C ASN A 158 16.23 8.58 -9.34
N LEU A 159 16.78 9.40 -8.44
CA LEU A 159 16.33 9.44 -7.07
C LEU A 159 15.00 10.19 -7.02
N THR A 160 14.00 9.58 -6.40
CA THR A 160 12.68 10.17 -6.19
C THR A 160 12.35 10.15 -4.71
N GLY A 161 12.11 11.29 -4.12
CA GLY A 161 11.47 11.43 -2.81
C GLY A 161 9.96 11.44 -2.98
N GLU A 162 9.24 10.83 -2.05
CA GLU A 162 7.78 10.90 -1.98
C GLU A 162 7.35 11.33 -0.58
N SER A 163 6.29 12.11 -0.50
CA SER A 163 5.62 12.46 0.77
C SER A 163 4.13 12.38 0.58
N THR A 164 3.47 11.62 1.47
CA THR A 164 2.01 11.51 1.48
C THR A 164 1.46 11.98 2.81
N PHE A 165 0.22 12.44 2.78
CA PHE A 165 -0.53 12.82 3.97
C PHE A 165 -2.00 12.47 3.78
N LEU A 166 -2.56 11.71 4.73
CA LEU A 166 -3.89 11.10 4.66
C LEU A 166 -4.69 11.40 5.92
N PHE A 167 -5.95 11.72 5.72
CA PHE A 167 -6.97 11.68 6.76
C PHE A 167 -7.98 10.58 6.44
N ASP A 168 -8.10 9.63 7.33
CA ASP A 168 -9.09 8.56 7.28
C ASP A 168 -10.19 8.81 8.29
N ARG A 169 -11.41 8.51 7.91
CA ARG A 169 -12.59 8.54 8.76
C ARG A 169 -13.32 7.21 8.74
N GLN A 170 -13.47 6.61 9.90
CA GLN A 170 -14.39 5.51 10.10
C GLN A 170 -15.83 6.03 10.07
N LEU A 171 -16.59 5.68 9.02
CA LEU A 171 -18.00 6.07 8.83
C LEU A 171 -18.94 5.16 9.64
N THR A 172 -18.62 3.86 9.64
CA THR A 172 -19.31 2.83 10.45
C THR A 172 -18.26 1.82 10.94
N GLY A 173 -18.68 0.81 11.70
CA GLY A 173 -17.76 -0.26 12.14
C GLY A 173 -17.08 -1.06 11.01
N SER A 174 -17.63 -0.99 9.78
CA SER A 174 -17.11 -1.73 8.62
C SER A 174 -16.74 -0.84 7.43
N TRP A 175 -16.98 0.45 7.50
CA TRP A 175 -16.83 1.34 6.37
C TRP A 175 -15.95 2.54 6.72
N ASP A 176 -14.85 2.68 5.99
CA ASP A 176 -13.88 3.76 6.12
C ASP A 176 -13.82 4.58 4.82
N ALA A 177 -13.52 5.86 4.90
CA ALA A 177 -13.27 6.72 3.75
C ALA A 177 -12.12 7.68 4.06
N PHE A 178 -11.30 7.99 3.06
CA PHE A 178 -10.15 8.87 3.24
C PHE A 178 -10.02 9.92 2.15
N VAL A 179 -9.26 10.94 2.49
CA VAL A 179 -8.67 11.90 1.57
C VAL A 179 -7.15 11.93 1.78
N GLU A 180 -6.40 11.91 0.70
CA GLU A 180 -4.96 11.84 0.69
C GLU A 180 -4.37 12.83 -0.30
N TYR A 181 -3.29 13.47 0.10
CA TYR A 181 -2.36 14.15 -0.78
C TYR A 181 -1.12 13.30 -0.95
N ALA A 182 -0.63 13.17 -2.18
CA ALA A 182 0.66 12.56 -2.49
C ALA A 182 1.49 13.47 -3.39
N GLY A 183 2.77 13.59 -3.06
CA GLY A 183 3.72 14.38 -3.82
C GLY A 183 5.00 13.61 -4.07
N ASP A 184 5.36 13.42 -5.35
CA ASP A 184 6.64 12.87 -5.79
C ASP A 184 7.58 13.98 -6.22
N PHE A 185 8.83 13.86 -5.82
CA PHE A 185 9.89 14.82 -6.06
C PHE A 185 11.10 14.13 -6.72
N PRO A 186 11.01 13.79 -8.02
CA PRO A 186 12.11 13.15 -8.73
C PRO A 186 13.23 14.17 -9.01
N GLU A 187 14.47 13.71 -9.06
CA GLU A 187 15.61 14.52 -9.52
C GLU A 187 15.41 15.05 -10.94
N ARG A 188 14.66 14.32 -11.76
CA ARG A 188 14.38 14.66 -13.17
C ARG A 188 12.88 14.51 -13.45
N GLY A 189 12.31 15.43 -14.21
CA GLY A 189 10.92 15.37 -14.68
C GLY A 189 9.93 16.27 -13.95
N GLY A 190 10.35 16.96 -12.90
CA GLY A 190 9.52 17.88 -12.11
C GLY A 190 8.59 17.18 -11.12
N PRO A 191 8.08 17.91 -10.13
CA PRO A 191 7.25 17.35 -9.07
C PRO A 191 5.88 16.93 -9.58
N ARG A 192 5.38 15.81 -9.07
CA ARG A 192 4.06 15.27 -9.35
C ARG A 192 3.23 15.35 -8.08
N HIS A 193 2.12 16.04 -8.12
CA HIS A 193 1.21 16.22 -7.00
C HIS A 193 -0.14 15.61 -7.34
N LEU A 194 -0.72 14.87 -6.42
CA LEU A 194 -1.99 14.16 -6.56
C LEU A 194 -2.92 14.49 -5.39
N LEU A 195 -4.21 14.60 -5.69
CA LEU A 195 -5.28 14.45 -4.72
C LEU A 195 -5.93 13.09 -4.93
N HIS A 196 -6.07 12.33 -3.87
CA HIS A 196 -6.56 10.96 -3.89
C HIS A 196 -7.66 10.80 -2.84
N VAL A 197 -8.74 10.15 -3.20
CA VAL A 197 -9.83 9.82 -2.30
C VAL A 197 -10.26 8.38 -2.50
N GLY A 198 -10.69 7.74 -1.45
CA GLY A 198 -11.14 6.36 -1.55
C GLY A 198 -11.96 5.91 -0.35
N THR A 199 -12.41 4.70 -0.44
CA THR A 199 -13.22 4.05 0.58
C THR A 199 -12.90 2.57 0.67
N ALA A 200 -12.98 2.02 1.87
CA ALA A 200 -12.80 0.61 2.15
C ALA A 200 -14.00 0.07 2.92
N TYR A 201 -14.50 -1.09 2.50
CA TYR A 201 -15.60 -1.79 3.15
C TYR A 201 -15.17 -3.19 3.60
N LYS A 202 -15.18 -3.41 4.90
CA LYS A 202 -14.84 -4.70 5.51
C LYS A 202 -16.03 -5.65 5.44
N LEU A 203 -15.94 -6.69 4.62
CA LEU A 203 -16.93 -7.77 4.51
C LEU A 203 -16.92 -8.67 5.75
N GLY A 204 -15.87 -8.59 6.55
CA GLY A 204 -15.66 -9.34 7.78
C GLY A 204 -14.28 -9.00 8.37
N PRO A 205 -13.84 -9.68 9.43
CA PRO A 205 -12.57 -9.36 10.08
C PRO A 205 -11.34 -9.58 9.20
N ASN A 206 -11.46 -10.38 8.15
CA ASN A 206 -10.35 -10.80 7.30
C ASN A 206 -10.54 -10.51 5.82
N GLN A 207 -11.51 -9.68 5.44
CA GLN A 207 -11.80 -9.38 4.04
C GLN A 207 -12.20 -7.91 3.88
N GLN A 208 -11.73 -7.28 2.80
CA GLN A 208 -12.02 -5.89 2.47
C GLN A 208 -12.22 -5.73 0.96
N LEU A 209 -13.20 -4.92 0.59
CA LEU A 209 -13.34 -4.32 -0.74
C LEU A 209 -12.93 -2.86 -0.68
N ASP A 210 -12.33 -2.35 -1.73
CA ASP A 210 -11.98 -0.93 -1.83
C ASP A 210 -12.28 -0.34 -3.19
N LEU A 211 -12.48 0.96 -3.21
CA LEU A 211 -12.65 1.80 -4.39
C LEU A 211 -11.93 3.12 -4.17
N HIS A 212 -11.21 3.60 -5.19
CA HIS A 212 -10.50 4.85 -5.08
C HIS A 212 -10.40 5.60 -6.43
N VAL A 213 -10.23 6.90 -6.35
CA VAL A 213 -9.98 7.77 -7.49
C VAL A 213 -8.95 8.82 -7.12
N GLY A 214 -8.13 9.21 -8.07
CA GLY A 214 -7.16 10.28 -7.88
C GLY A 214 -7.08 11.20 -9.08
N ALA A 215 -6.67 12.43 -8.84
CA ALA A 215 -6.47 13.45 -9.87
C ALA A 215 -5.13 14.16 -9.69
N GLY A 216 -4.46 14.42 -10.79
CA GLY A 216 -3.23 15.19 -10.82
C GLY A 216 -3.46 16.67 -10.54
N LEU A 217 -2.61 17.25 -9.68
CA LEU A 217 -2.62 18.68 -9.34
C LEU A 217 -1.47 19.45 -9.99
N SER A 218 -0.56 18.74 -10.67
CA SER A 218 0.59 19.35 -11.36
C SER A 218 0.72 18.81 -12.78
N ARG A 219 1.43 19.56 -13.65
CA ARG A 219 1.61 19.19 -15.08
C ARG A 219 2.34 17.87 -15.30
N ALA A 220 3.21 17.48 -14.36
CA ALA A 220 4.00 16.25 -14.46
C ALA A 220 3.25 15.03 -13.89
N ALA A 221 2.14 15.25 -13.17
CA ALA A 221 1.31 14.18 -12.64
C ALA A 221 0.45 13.55 -13.75
N VAL A 222 -0.09 12.37 -13.46
CA VAL A 222 -1.15 11.75 -14.27
C VAL A 222 -2.41 12.63 -14.26
N ASP A 223 -3.25 12.55 -15.28
CA ASP A 223 -4.49 13.34 -15.31
C ASP A 223 -5.45 12.85 -14.21
N HIS A 224 -5.72 11.56 -14.19
CA HIS A 224 -6.54 10.88 -13.18
C HIS A 224 -6.34 9.38 -13.21
N PHE A 225 -6.75 8.72 -12.14
CA PHE A 225 -6.84 7.27 -12.07
C PHE A 225 -8.09 6.85 -11.29
N ILE A 226 -8.53 5.61 -11.53
CA ILE A 226 -9.58 4.92 -10.78
C ILE A 226 -9.16 3.48 -10.57
N GLY A 227 -9.39 2.97 -9.37
CA GLY A 227 -9.07 1.59 -9.04
C GLY A 227 -10.09 0.98 -8.09
N VAL A 228 -10.14 -0.35 -8.12
CA VAL A 228 -10.94 -1.18 -7.22
C VAL A 228 -10.05 -2.29 -6.68
N GLY A 229 -10.31 -2.76 -5.48
CA GLY A 229 -9.52 -3.83 -4.89
C GLY A 229 -10.31 -4.78 -4.02
N TYR A 230 -9.70 -5.94 -3.80
CA TYR A 230 -10.15 -6.94 -2.86
C TYR A 230 -8.95 -7.51 -2.12
N SER A 231 -9.02 -7.46 -0.81
CA SER A 231 -7.98 -7.94 0.10
C SER A 231 -8.54 -8.99 1.04
N PHE A 232 -7.73 -10.00 1.36
CA PHE A 232 -8.11 -11.03 2.31
C PHE A 232 -6.90 -11.52 3.11
N ARG A 233 -7.18 -12.02 4.32
CA ARG A 233 -6.18 -12.53 5.24
C ARG A 233 -6.55 -13.92 5.73
N PHE A 234 -5.62 -14.85 5.61
CA PHE A 234 -5.65 -16.14 6.28
C PHE A 234 -4.87 -16.03 7.58
N GLN A 235 -5.51 -16.38 8.69
CA GLN A 235 -4.81 -16.49 9.96
C GLN A 235 -4.45 -17.96 10.20
N ALA A 236 -3.19 -18.23 10.52
CA ALA A 236 -2.85 -19.50 11.10
C ALA A 236 -3.62 -19.62 12.42
N ARG A 237 -4.44 -20.68 12.57
CA ARG A 237 -5.08 -20.97 13.84
C ARG A 237 -3.96 -21.11 14.87
N GLY A 238 -3.95 -20.23 15.88
CA GLY A 238 -3.04 -20.37 17.01
C GLY A 238 -3.18 -21.78 17.60
N LYS A 239 -2.04 -22.41 17.85
CA LYS A 239 -1.96 -23.66 18.60
C LYS A 239 -2.36 -23.44 20.04
#